data_8cca040fa7b9c6461f4d796b24c1ea15
#
_entry.id   8cca040fa7b9c6461f4d796b24c1ea15
#
_cell.length_a   1.000
_cell.length_b   1.000
_cell.length_c   1.000
_cell.angle_alpha   90.00
_cell.angle_beta   90.00
_cell.angle_gamma   90.00
#
_symmetry.space_group_name_H-M   'P 1'
#
loop_
_entity.id
_entity.type
_entity.pdbx_description
1 polymer ?
#
loop_
_entity_poly.entity_id
_entity_poly.type
_entity_poly.pdbx_seq_one_letter_code
_entity_poly.pdbx_strand_id
1 'polypeptide(L)'
;PGESADSLEEETLLASQLTTKYASIVVMDHFAPHSAYALLTERMNIFTDPQRPLATKEGIYEIGSPKDGSPVLITTNFSLTYFLISGYLETSRVPSWLLVKDTEGLSVMTAWAAGKFSADIIGPFVKKCGIMDKVKHQKLIIPGYAAVESGGLEEELPGWEIMVGPREGAHIPAYLKTWKP
;
A
#
# COMPACT_ATOMS: atom_id res chain seq x y z
N PRO A 1 15.05 -15.90 -36.66
CA PRO A 1 14.30 -17.10 -36.77
C PRO A 1 14.10 -17.65 -35.33
N GLY A 2 12.92 -17.38 -34.75
CA GLY A 2 12.59 -17.86 -33.41
C GLY A 2 12.27 -19.33 -33.50
N GLU A 3 12.66 -20.07 -32.47
CA GLU A 3 12.08 -21.38 -32.18
C GLU A 3 10.58 -21.17 -32.03
N SER A 4 9.78 -21.86 -32.82
CA SER A 4 8.33 -21.86 -32.64
C SER A 4 8.04 -22.66 -31.37
N ALA A 5 7.28 -22.09 -30.45
CA ALA A 5 6.83 -22.82 -29.28
C ALA A 5 5.85 -23.95 -29.71
N ASP A 6 6.03 -25.13 -29.15
CA ASP A 6 5.22 -26.32 -29.50
C ASP A 6 3.87 -26.35 -28.75
N SER A 7 3.69 -25.45 -27.76
CA SER A 7 2.44 -25.34 -26.98
C SER A 7 2.15 -23.89 -26.59
N LEU A 8 0.88 -23.61 -26.24
CA LEU A 8 0.46 -22.32 -25.72
C LEU A 8 1.20 -21.94 -24.42
N GLU A 9 1.48 -22.93 -23.58
CA GLU A 9 2.19 -22.71 -22.31
C GLU A 9 3.63 -22.31 -22.54
N GLU A 10 4.32 -22.97 -23.46
CA GLU A 10 5.70 -22.65 -23.84
C GLU A 10 5.77 -21.26 -24.48
N GLU A 11 4.85 -20.97 -25.39
CA GLU A 11 4.73 -19.65 -26.00
C GLU A 11 4.49 -18.55 -24.96
N THR A 12 3.62 -18.81 -23.98
CA THR A 12 3.35 -17.89 -22.88
C THR A 12 4.59 -17.65 -22.01
N LEU A 13 5.37 -18.70 -21.72
CA LEU A 13 6.63 -18.58 -20.97
C LEU A 13 7.69 -17.78 -21.75
N LEU A 14 7.81 -18.01 -23.03
CA LEU A 14 8.73 -17.23 -23.89
C LEU A 14 8.30 -15.76 -23.95
N ALA A 15 7.00 -15.51 -24.12
CA ALA A 15 6.44 -14.15 -24.12
C ALA A 15 6.67 -13.43 -22.80
N SER A 16 6.54 -14.14 -21.66
CA SER A 16 6.86 -13.65 -20.32
C SER A 16 8.33 -13.25 -20.20
N GLN A 17 9.24 -14.13 -20.62
CA GLN A 17 10.68 -13.82 -20.61
C GLN A 17 11.04 -12.61 -21.49
N LEU A 18 10.41 -12.48 -22.66
CA LEU A 18 10.62 -11.33 -23.53
C LEU A 18 10.07 -10.04 -22.92
N THR A 19 8.89 -10.12 -22.27
CA THR A 19 8.28 -8.99 -21.56
C THR A 19 9.19 -8.51 -20.43
N THR A 20 9.74 -9.42 -19.63
CA THR A 20 10.66 -9.08 -18.52
C THR A 20 11.99 -8.50 -19.02
N LYS A 21 12.38 -8.78 -20.25
CA LYS A 21 13.57 -8.21 -20.92
C LYS A 21 13.28 -6.96 -21.73
N TYR A 22 12.14 -6.32 -21.49
CA TYR A 22 11.74 -5.06 -22.12
C TYR A 22 11.53 -5.15 -23.64
N ALA A 23 11.07 -6.28 -24.15
CA ALA A 23 10.67 -6.37 -25.55
C ALA A 23 9.53 -5.38 -25.83
N SER A 24 9.69 -4.55 -26.86
CA SER A 24 8.69 -3.54 -27.23
C SER A 24 7.45 -4.16 -27.87
N ILE A 25 7.59 -5.27 -28.57
CA ILE A 25 6.52 -6.01 -29.24
C ILE A 25 6.80 -7.49 -29.06
N VAL A 26 5.81 -8.24 -28.63
CA VAL A 26 5.82 -9.70 -28.60
C VAL A 26 4.69 -10.19 -29.48
N VAL A 27 5.00 -11.04 -30.47
CA VAL A 27 4.03 -11.66 -31.36
C VAL A 27 3.82 -13.09 -30.92
N MET A 28 2.58 -13.49 -30.75
CA MET A 28 2.17 -14.84 -30.35
C MET A 28 1.33 -15.46 -31.45
N ASP A 29 1.55 -16.73 -31.74
CA ASP A 29 0.77 -17.48 -32.73
C ASP A 29 -0.56 -17.98 -32.13
N HIS A 30 -0.59 -18.21 -30.82
CA HIS A 30 -1.77 -18.68 -30.09
C HIS A 30 -2.23 -17.63 -29.08
N PHE A 31 -3.55 -17.45 -29.00
CA PHE A 31 -4.16 -16.56 -28.01
C PHE A 31 -5.19 -17.30 -27.18
N ALA A 32 -5.03 -17.23 -25.85
CA ALA A 32 -6.03 -17.68 -24.91
C ALA A 32 -6.19 -16.66 -23.78
N PRO A 33 -7.42 -16.47 -23.23
CA PRO A 33 -7.66 -15.49 -22.19
C PRO A 33 -6.75 -15.65 -20.95
N HIS A 34 -6.43 -16.89 -20.54
CA HIS A 34 -5.60 -17.17 -19.38
C HIS A 34 -4.13 -16.80 -19.62
N SER A 35 -3.59 -17.04 -20.83
CA SER A 35 -2.22 -16.63 -21.16
C SER A 35 -2.12 -15.10 -21.28
N ALA A 36 -3.09 -14.47 -21.93
CA ALA A 36 -3.17 -13.01 -22.00
C ALA A 36 -3.27 -12.36 -20.63
N TYR A 37 -4.10 -12.93 -19.74
CA TYR A 37 -4.24 -12.44 -18.37
C TYR A 37 -2.93 -12.54 -17.58
N ALA A 38 -2.21 -13.65 -17.69
CA ALA A 38 -0.92 -13.84 -17.06
C ALA A 38 0.11 -12.78 -17.52
N LEU A 39 0.24 -12.59 -18.84
CA LEU A 39 1.16 -11.62 -19.42
C LEU A 39 0.80 -10.16 -19.09
N LEU A 40 -0.49 -9.82 -19.08
CA LEU A 40 -0.94 -8.49 -18.68
C LEU A 40 -0.67 -8.23 -17.19
N THR A 41 -0.89 -9.22 -16.33
CA THR A 41 -0.61 -9.11 -14.90
C THR A 41 0.89 -8.90 -14.65
N GLU A 42 1.73 -9.67 -15.32
CA GLU A 42 3.18 -9.51 -15.25
C GLU A 42 3.62 -8.12 -15.74
N ARG A 43 3.13 -7.72 -16.91
CA ARG A 43 3.41 -6.40 -17.46
C ARG A 43 2.99 -5.29 -16.50
N MET A 44 1.84 -5.36 -15.89
CA MET A 44 1.38 -4.37 -14.92
C MET A 44 2.27 -4.29 -13.67
N ASN A 45 2.84 -5.42 -13.25
CA ASN A 45 3.75 -5.47 -12.11
C ASN A 45 5.15 -4.92 -12.42
N ILE A 46 5.64 -5.13 -13.65
CA ILE A 46 7.00 -4.76 -14.06
C ILE A 46 7.04 -3.35 -14.63
N PHE A 47 6.05 -2.99 -15.44
CA PHE A 47 5.94 -1.69 -16.10
C PHE A 47 4.95 -0.77 -15.39
N THR A 48 5.06 -0.62 -14.08
CA THR A 48 4.50 0.57 -13.45
C THR A 48 5.27 1.76 -13.98
N ASP A 49 4.58 2.75 -14.55
CA ASP A 49 5.23 3.98 -14.99
C ASP A 49 5.96 4.62 -13.79
N PRO A 50 7.29 4.66 -13.78
CA PRO A 50 8.04 5.23 -12.67
C PRO A 50 7.76 6.73 -12.48
N GLN A 51 7.22 7.40 -13.50
CA GLN A 51 6.84 8.81 -13.45
C GLN A 51 5.40 9.02 -12.97
N ARG A 52 4.55 7.99 -13.04
CA ARG A 52 3.14 8.04 -12.62
C ARG A 52 2.74 6.71 -11.96
N PRO A 53 3.23 6.44 -10.76
CA PRO A 53 2.81 5.26 -10.04
C PRO A 53 1.29 5.30 -9.79
N LEU A 54 0.64 4.15 -9.86
CA LEU A 54 -0.79 4.06 -9.53
C LEU A 54 -0.98 4.49 -8.08
N ALA A 55 -1.71 5.57 -7.90
CA ALA A 55 -1.93 6.19 -6.60
C ALA A 55 -3.42 6.19 -6.23
N THR A 56 -3.70 5.83 -4.99
CA THR A 56 -5.01 5.99 -4.35
C THR A 56 -5.17 7.44 -3.93
N LYS A 57 -6.39 7.96 -3.91
CA LYS A 57 -6.64 9.33 -3.45
C LYS A 57 -6.29 9.47 -1.97
N GLU A 58 -5.65 10.60 -1.61
CA GLU A 58 -5.42 10.97 -0.21
C GLU A 58 -6.75 11.10 0.55
N GLY A 59 -6.79 10.62 1.78
CA GLY A 59 -7.96 10.77 2.62
C GLY A 59 -8.09 9.75 3.75
N ILE A 60 -9.29 9.69 4.33
CA ILE A 60 -9.67 8.73 5.36
C ILE A 60 -10.53 7.64 4.73
N TYR A 61 -10.17 6.40 4.96
CA TYR A 61 -10.89 5.22 4.49
C TYR A 61 -11.45 4.42 5.68
N GLU A 62 -12.73 4.10 5.59
CA GLU A 62 -13.44 3.30 6.59
C GLU A 62 -13.35 1.82 6.20
N ILE A 63 -12.64 1.04 7.02
CA ILE A 63 -12.53 -0.41 6.81
C ILE A 63 -13.42 -1.10 7.85
N GLY A 64 -14.45 -1.74 7.36
CA GLY A 64 -15.47 -2.31 8.23
C GLY A 64 -16.29 -1.27 8.99
N SER A 65 -17.13 -0.94 9.44
CA SER A 65 -17.87 0.13 10.15
C SER A 65 -17.14 0.64 11.41
N PRO A 66 -16.04 1.39 11.28
CA PRO A 66 -15.27 1.86 12.43
C PRO A 66 -16.06 2.88 13.27
N LYS A 67 -15.74 2.94 14.56
CA LYS A 67 -16.34 3.82 15.55
C LYS A 67 -15.26 4.70 16.19
N ASP A 68 -15.67 5.52 17.14
CA ASP A 68 -14.80 6.46 17.86
C ASP A 68 -13.66 5.81 18.70
N GLY A 69 -13.79 4.53 19.06
CA GLY A 69 -12.74 3.73 19.71
C GLY A 69 -11.94 2.84 18.76
N SER A 70 -12.21 2.89 17.44
CA SER A 70 -11.53 2.02 16.47
C SER A 70 -10.11 2.50 16.16
N PRO A 71 -9.14 1.60 15.92
CA PRO A 71 -7.76 1.97 15.63
C PRO A 71 -7.64 2.86 14.41
N VAL A 72 -6.70 3.80 14.48
CA VAL A 72 -6.31 4.69 13.38
C VAL A 72 -4.94 4.27 12.89
N LEU A 73 -4.86 3.87 11.63
CA LEU A 73 -3.61 3.53 10.97
C LEU A 73 -3.31 4.53 9.86
N ILE A 74 -2.04 4.75 9.54
CA ILE A 74 -1.63 5.57 8.41
C ILE A 74 -0.75 4.78 7.44
N THR A 75 -0.91 5.06 6.16
CA THR A 75 -0.06 4.51 5.08
C THR A 75 0.10 5.52 3.94
N THR A 76 0.88 5.16 2.94
CA THR A 76 1.08 5.95 1.71
C THR A 76 0.00 5.65 0.68
N ASN A 77 -0.12 6.52 -0.32
CA ASN A 77 -1.10 6.36 -1.38
C ASN A 77 -0.66 5.48 -2.56
N PHE A 78 0.46 4.76 -2.47
CA PHE A 78 0.77 3.74 -3.46
C PHE A 78 -0.34 2.69 -3.49
N SER A 79 -0.98 2.51 -4.65
CA SER A 79 -2.19 1.69 -4.75
C SER A 79 -1.99 0.25 -4.27
N LEU A 80 -0.85 -0.37 -4.58
CA LEU A 80 -0.55 -1.72 -4.11
C LEU A 80 -0.48 -1.78 -2.57
N THR A 81 0.18 -0.80 -1.94
CA THR A 81 0.24 -0.71 -0.47
C THR A 81 -1.16 -0.54 0.11
N TYR A 82 -1.97 0.36 -0.46
CA TYR A 82 -3.35 0.57 -0.02
C TYR A 82 -4.17 -0.72 -0.09
N PHE A 83 -4.18 -1.42 -1.23
CA PHE A 83 -4.97 -2.64 -1.39
C PHE A 83 -4.51 -3.78 -0.48
N LEU A 84 -3.20 -3.93 -0.27
CA LEU A 84 -2.68 -4.93 0.66
C LEU A 84 -3.07 -4.61 2.10
N ILE A 85 -2.88 -3.37 2.54
CA ILE A 85 -3.20 -2.97 3.91
C ILE A 85 -4.70 -3.04 4.18
N SER A 86 -5.55 -2.54 3.28
CA SER A 86 -7.01 -2.64 3.42
C SER A 86 -7.46 -4.10 3.48
N GLY A 87 -6.92 -4.99 2.66
CA GLY A 87 -7.21 -6.42 2.71
C GLY A 87 -6.81 -7.08 4.03
N TYR A 88 -5.66 -6.71 4.61
CA TYR A 88 -5.27 -7.21 5.94
C TYR A 88 -6.15 -6.64 7.05
N LEU A 89 -6.57 -5.38 6.95
CA LEU A 89 -7.52 -4.78 7.89
C LEU A 89 -8.88 -5.48 7.83
N GLU A 90 -9.41 -5.75 6.65
CA GLU A 90 -10.65 -6.53 6.46
C GLU A 90 -10.53 -7.94 7.07
N THR A 91 -9.40 -8.62 6.81
CA THR A 91 -9.11 -9.95 7.35
C THR A 91 -9.01 -9.96 8.87
N SER A 92 -8.55 -8.86 9.48
CA SER A 92 -8.47 -8.73 10.95
C SER A 92 -9.83 -8.79 11.64
N ARG A 93 -10.91 -8.40 10.93
CA ARG A 93 -12.26 -8.17 11.44
C ARG A 93 -12.34 -7.12 12.54
N VAL A 94 -11.31 -6.30 12.69
CA VAL A 94 -11.30 -5.15 13.61
C VAL A 94 -11.60 -3.90 12.78
N PRO A 95 -12.79 -3.28 12.94
CA PRO A 95 -13.11 -2.07 12.21
C PRO A 95 -12.07 -0.99 12.48
N SER A 96 -11.56 -0.36 11.41
CA SER A 96 -10.37 0.50 11.49
C SER A 96 -10.49 1.72 10.58
N TRP A 97 -9.90 2.83 10.99
CA TRP A 97 -9.69 4.01 10.18
C TRP A 97 -8.34 3.91 9.49
N LEU A 98 -8.31 3.95 8.16
CA LEU A 98 -7.07 3.95 7.39
C LEU A 98 -6.86 5.34 6.78
N LEU A 99 -5.86 6.04 7.25
CA LEU A 99 -5.39 7.29 6.70
C LEU A 99 -4.43 7.00 5.54
N VAL A 100 -4.70 7.59 4.39
CA VAL A 100 -3.86 7.46 3.21
C VAL A 100 -3.27 8.82 2.89
N LYS A 101 -1.94 8.94 3.05
CA LYS A 101 -1.20 10.17 2.76
C LYS A 101 -0.72 10.17 1.32
N ASP A 102 -0.91 11.27 0.63
CA ASP A 102 -0.32 11.45 -0.71
C ASP A 102 1.20 11.56 -0.61
N THR A 103 1.86 10.62 -1.26
CA THR A 103 3.31 10.49 -1.39
C THR A 103 3.74 10.37 -2.86
N GLU A 104 2.89 10.87 -3.77
CA GLU A 104 3.06 10.72 -5.23
C GLU A 104 3.11 9.24 -5.66
N GLY A 105 2.35 8.38 -4.97
CA GLY A 105 2.29 6.96 -5.28
C GLY A 105 3.51 6.15 -4.84
N LEU A 106 4.37 6.69 -3.97
CA LEU A 106 5.53 5.96 -3.44
C LEU A 106 5.13 5.03 -2.30
N SER A 107 5.78 3.87 -2.20
CA SER A 107 5.65 2.96 -1.07
C SER A 107 6.25 3.56 0.20
N VAL A 108 5.92 3.02 1.38
CA VAL A 108 6.33 3.57 2.68
C VAL A 108 7.83 3.85 2.75
N MET A 109 8.68 2.85 2.45
CA MET A 109 10.14 3.03 2.54
C MET A 109 10.67 4.03 1.51
N THR A 110 10.16 3.97 0.28
CA THR A 110 10.58 4.87 -0.78
C THR A 110 10.13 6.30 -0.49
N ALA A 111 8.91 6.48 0.01
CA ALA A 111 8.38 7.78 0.39
C ALA A 111 9.16 8.38 1.57
N TRP A 112 9.48 7.56 2.57
CA TRP A 112 10.32 7.98 3.68
C TRP A 112 11.71 8.41 3.21
N ALA A 113 12.38 7.61 2.41
CA ALA A 113 13.70 7.93 1.86
C ALA A 113 13.69 9.19 0.98
N ALA A 114 12.56 9.50 0.33
CA ALA A 114 12.36 10.70 -0.46
C ALA A 114 11.89 11.92 0.37
N GLY A 115 11.77 11.80 1.71
CA GLY A 115 11.28 12.85 2.59
C GLY A 115 9.79 13.19 2.42
N LYS A 116 8.99 12.25 1.86
CA LYS A 116 7.56 12.44 1.59
C LYS A 116 6.66 11.72 2.60
N PHE A 117 7.25 11.02 3.56
CA PHE A 117 6.53 10.31 4.62
C PHE A 117 7.29 10.42 5.95
N SER A 118 7.52 11.66 6.38
CA SER A 118 8.22 12.07 7.60
C SER A 118 7.23 12.72 8.58
N ALA A 119 7.67 12.96 9.81
CA ALA A 119 6.81 13.51 10.87
C ALA A 119 6.21 14.87 10.49
N ASP A 120 7.00 15.76 9.88
CA ASP A 120 6.59 17.08 9.42
C ASP A 120 5.57 17.05 8.25
N ILE A 121 5.45 15.94 7.55
CA ILE A 121 4.46 15.72 6.50
C ILE A 121 3.20 15.03 7.07
N ILE A 122 3.39 14.02 7.92
CA ILE A 122 2.29 13.23 8.49
C ILE A 122 1.51 14.05 9.53
N GLY A 123 2.20 14.77 10.42
CA GLY A 123 1.57 15.53 11.50
C GLY A 123 0.54 16.54 11.00
N PRO A 124 0.88 17.47 10.08
CA PRO A 124 -0.07 18.39 9.48
C PRO A 124 -1.23 17.71 8.74
N PHE A 125 -0.98 16.57 8.09
CA PHE A 125 -2.04 15.80 7.44
C PHE A 125 -3.04 15.25 8.46
N VAL A 126 -2.59 14.63 9.54
CA VAL A 126 -3.46 14.10 10.61
C VAL A 126 -4.30 15.23 11.23
N LYS A 127 -3.73 16.40 11.46
CA LYS A 127 -4.44 17.59 11.98
C LYS A 127 -5.54 18.08 11.05
N LYS A 128 -5.36 17.95 9.73
CA LYS A 128 -6.26 18.52 8.70
C LYS A 128 -7.26 17.53 8.11
N CYS A 129 -6.99 16.23 8.17
CA CYS A 129 -7.82 15.24 7.47
C CYS A 129 -9.20 15.03 8.12
N GLY A 130 -9.44 15.51 9.36
CA GLY A 130 -10.71 15.36 10.07
C GLY A 130 -10.84 14.07 10.88
N ILE A 131 -9.75 13.32 11.07
CA ILE A 131 -9.79 12.10 11.91
C ILE A 131 -10.06 12.43 13.38
N MET A 132 -9.60 13.59 13.84
CA MET A 132 -9.78 14.03 15.23
C MET A 132 -11.26 14.17 15.62
N ASP A 133 -12.15 14.44 14.67
CA ASP A 133 -13.59 14.54 14.87
C ASP A 133 -14.28 13.16 14.89
N LYS A 134 -13.59 12.13 14.43
CA LYS A 134 -14.12 10.76 14.26
C LYS A 134 -13.73 9.84 15.41
N VAL A 135 -12.68 10.12 16.15
CA VAL A 135 -12.17 9.27 17.23
C VAL A 135 -12.08 10.01 18.56
N LYS A 136 -12.30 9.31 19.66
CA LYS A 136 -12.19 9.84 21.03
C LYS A 136 -10.82 9.60 21.66
N HIS A 137 -10.06 8.68 21.13
CA HIS A 137 -8.68 8.42 21.56
C HIS A 137 -7.69 9.23 20.71
N GLN A 138 -6.50 9.42 21.23
CA GLN A 138 -5.41 10.12 20.57
C GLN A 138 -4.26 9.13 20.28
N LYS A 139 -4.55 8.09 19.50
CA LYS A 139 -3.58 7.03 19.16
C LYS A 139 -3.49 6.87 17.65
N LEU A 140 -2.26 6.88 17.12
CA LEU A 140 -1.97 6.70 15.70
C LEU A 140 -0.98 5.54 15.53
N ILE A 141 -1.35 4.58 14.69
CA ILE A 141 -0.48 3.44 14.34
C ILE A 141 0.23 3.78 13.04
N ILE A 142 1.55 3.87 13.09
CA ILE A 142 2.42 4.08 11.93
C ILE A 142 3.00 2.76 11.43
N PRO A 143 3.37 2.64 10.14
CA PRO A 143 4.03 1.45 9.62
C PRO A 143 5.34 1.17 10.37
N GLY A 144 5.64 -0.10 10.64
CA GLY A 144 6.86 -0.48 11.35
C GLY A 144 8.16 -0.05 10.66
N TYR A 145 8.13 0.12 9.33
CA TYR A 145 9.25 0.67 8.57
C TYR A 145 9.45 2.18 8.77
N ALA A 146 8.44 2.90 9.25
CA ALA A 146 8.51 4.32 9.58
C ALA A 146 8.70 4.56 11.11
N ALA A 147 9.12 3.55 11.87
CA ALA A 147 9.29 3.63 13.32
C ALA A 147 10.22 4.78 13.77
N VAL A 148 11.18 5.14 12.94
CA VAL A 148 12.12 6.25 13.19
C VAL A 148 11.40 7.61 13.31
N GLU A 149 10.24 7.75 12.71
CA GLU A 149 9.44 8.98 12.74
C GLU A 149 8.61 9.16 14.03
N SER A 150 8.57 8.14 14.92
CA SER A 150 7.70 8.17 16.11
C SER A 150 7.96 9.37 17.02
N GLY A 151 9.23 9.65 17.33
CA GLY A 151 9.59 10.79 18.19
C GLY A 151 9.20 12.14 17.58
N GLY A 152 9.51 12.35 16.27
CA GLY A 152 9.09 13.57 15.58
C GLY A 152 7.57 13.71 15.48
N LEU A 153 6.84 12.60 15.35
CA LEU A 153 5.37 12.61 15.34
C LEU A 153 4.77 12.94 16.71
N GLU A 154 5.39 12.53 17.81
CA GLU A 154 4.97 12.94 19.17
C GLU A 154 5.13 14.45 19.37
N GLU A 155 6.18 15.04 18.80
CA GLU A 155 6.36 16.50 18.79
C GLU A 155 5.34 17.21 17.90
N GLU A 156 5.07 16.67 16.71
CA GLU A 156 4.09 17.24 15.76
C GLU A 156 2.63 17.06 16.21
N LEU A 157 2.32 15.99 16.96
CA LEU A 157 0.98 15.67 17.43
C LEU A 157 0.94 15.61 18.97
N PRO A 158 1.06 16.76 19.66
CA PRO A 158 1.06 16.79 21.11
C PRO A 158 -0.19 16.11 21.70
N GLY A 159 0.02 15.19 22.62
CA GLY A 159 -1.05 14.43 23.27
C GLY A 159 -1.47 13.16 22.53
N TRP A 160 -0.92 12.89 21.35
CA TRP A 160 -1.14 11.63 20.64
C TRP A 160 -0.09 10.59 21.05
N GLU A 161 -0.55 9.36 21.25
CA GLU A 161 0.31 8.19 21.41
C GLU A 161 0.64 7.63 20.03
N ILE A 162 1.91 7.63 19.66
CA ILE A 162 2.38 7.10 18.37
C ILE A 162 2.78 5.65 18.55
N MET A 163 1.96 4.77 18.02
CA MET A 163 2.16 3.32 18.12
C MET A 163 2.86 2.82 16.85
N VAL A 164 3.93 2.07 17.04
CA VAL A 164 4.63 1.42 15.93
C VAL A 164 3.95 0.10 15.60
N GLY A 165 3.36 0.00 14.43
CA GLY A 165 2.76 -1.21 13.91
C GLY A 165 3.81 -2.22 13.42
N PRO A 166 3.37 -3.39 12.92
CA PRO A 166 4.28 -4.40 12.39
C PRO A 166 4.97 -3.90 11.12
N ARG A 167 6.18 -4.44 10.86
CA ARG A 167 6.90 -4.18 9.60
C ARG A 167 6.18 -4.83 8.42
N GLU A 168 5.73 -6.07 8.60
CA GLU A 168 5.03 -6.83 7.57
C GLU A 168 3.52 -6.68 7.71
N GLY A 169 2.85 -6.24 6.63
CA GLY A 169 1.40 -6.04 6.61
C GLY A 169 0.60 -7.29 7.00
N ALA A 170 1.11 -8.48 6.67
CA ALA A 170 0.50 -9.75 7.03
C ALA A 170 0.35 -9.96 8.56
N HIS A 171 1.12 -9.23 9.38
CA HIS A 171 1.02 -9.30 10.84
C HIS A 171 0.01 -8.31 11.44
N ILE A 172 -0.57 -7.40 10.63
CA ILE A 172 -1.59 -6.45 11.09
C ILE A 172 -2.78 -7.14 11.76
N PRO A 173 -3.36 -8.24 11.23
CA PRO A 173 -4.49 -8.89 11.86
C PRO A 173 -4.20 -9.40 13.28
N ALA A 174 -2.99 -9.93 13.51
CA ALA A 174 -2.57 -10.37 14.83
C ALA A 174 -2.32 -9.20 15.79
N TYR A 175 -1.68 -8.15 15.29
CA TYR A 175 -1.41 -6.92 16.04
C TYR A 175 -2.69 -6.24 16.52
N LEU A 176 -3.69 -6.11 15.64
CA LEU A 176 -4.95 -5.44 15.98
C LEU A 176 -5.83 -6.22 16.97
N LYS A 177 -5.61 -7.53 17.18
CA LYS A 177 -6.29 -8.27 18.25
C LYS A 177 -5.93 -7.79 19.64
N THR A 178 -4.80 -7.11 19.78
CA THR A 178 -4.35 -6.54 21.06
C THR A 178 -4.76 -5.09 21.26
N TRP A 179 -5.49 -4.51 20.29
CA TRP A 179 -5.90 -3.11 20.33
C TRP A 179 -6.76 -2.79 21.55
N LYS A 180 -6.44 -1.68 22.21
CA LYS A 180 -7.22 -1.06 23.28
C LYS A 180 -7.30 0.45 22.99
N PRO A 181 -8.52 1.02 22.91
CA PRO A 181 -8.72 2.46 22.67
C PRO A 181 -8.16 3.34 23.78
#